data_b40c97ac5f7ac1580cd0baa15643dadc
#
_entry.id   b40c97ac5f7ac1580cd0baa15643dadc
#
_cell.length_a   1.000
_cell.length_b   1.000
_cell.length_c   1.000
_cell.angle_alpha   90.00
_cell.angle_beta   90.00
_cell.angle_gamma   90.00
#
_symmetry.space_group_name_H-M   'P 1'
#
loop_
_entity.id
_entity.type
_entity.pdbx_description
1 polymer ?
#
loop_
_entity_poly.entity_id
_entity_poly.type
_entity_poly.pdbx_seq_one_letter_code
_entity_poly.pdbx_strand_id
1 'polypeptide(L)'
;MRPVCFVKNFEIDFSGVVYRNAVILGDVNNDGNDELVIGNMEGTLCIYKGQEPIQTIKNLGLITAIGIGDIMNCGSNALVVVSGDGWCHIFLCLNCNLNVCDEGSLSKLECVHSQRVPPNTKALILGDVDNDGNVELVVGLTDRVVRSYRWVQNAASGKLVCLNKWECANQIGSITLNYNAEGLPCLLISQPGGTFMRIRSKTMVDPSGSEEEITTMEVDYHPLYSSQMRNPGISSEIVGSLKTNLPTDKKKGGTRYAVATLDGSLMLVQDEKVVWSLQVDHQLFALSKLDVTGDGQDEIIASSWDGQTYILDQHKKTVCFHIEESISGFCAGLYSLGPTETLAPCFIYTTFTNKVRVN
;
A
#
# COMPACT_ATOMS: atom_id res chain seq x y z
N MET A 1 22.24 16.69 1.76
CA MET A 1 20.96 16.42 2.46
C MET A 1 21.09 16.79 3.93
N ARG A 2 20.02 17.25 4.56
CA ARG A 2 20.04 17.63 5.99
C ARG A 2 19.55 16.43 6.82
N PRO A 3 20.30 15.94 7.82
CA PRO A 3 19.83 14.91 8.73
C PRO A 3 18.74 15.46 9.66
N VAL A 4 17.78 14.63 10.01
CA VAL A 4 16.74 14.89 10.99
C VAL A 4 16.79 13.83 12.08
N CYS A 5 16.22 14.14 13.24
CA CYS A 5 16.08 13.21 14.34
C CYS A 5 14.63 13.22 14.80
N PHE A 6 14.06 12.06 15.06
CA PHE A 6 12.72 11.94 15.62
C PHE A 6 12.75 12.11 17.14
N VAL A 7 11.78 12.83 17.68
CA VAL A 7 11.73 13.19 19.11
C VAL A 7 11.17 12.05 19.95
N LYS A 8 10.21 11.30 19.40
CA LYS A 8 9.57 10.16 20.05
C LYS A 8 9.84 8.91 19.25
N ASN A 9 10.19 7.84 19.92
CA ASN A 9 10.32 6.51 19.33
C ASN A 9 10.09 5.44 20.41
N PHE A 10 9.71 4.27 19.97
CA PHE A 10 9.69 3.06 20.81
C PHE A 10 9.98 1.81 19.98
N GLU A 11 10.31 0.74 20.66
CA GLU A 11 10.59 -0.56 20.06
C GLU A 11 9.59 -1.59 20.59
N ILE A 12 9.17 -2.49 19.71
CA ILE A 12 8.35 -3.65 20.02
C ILE A 12 9.16 -4.89 19.63
N ASP A 13 9.21 -5.87 20.51
CA ASP A 13 9.75 -7.18 20.18
C ASP A 13 8.72 -7.96 19.36
N PHE A 14 9.10 -8.32 18.13
CA PHE A 14 8.25 -9.11 17.24
C PHE A 14 9.06 -10.21 16.59
N SER A 15 8.79 -11.46 16.97
CA SER A 15 9.56 -12.62 16.50
C SER A 15 9.23 -12.97 15.04
N GLY A 16 10.26 -13.39 14.31
CA GLY A 16 10.15 -13.85 12.93
C GLY A 16 10.32 -12.77 11.87
N VAL A 17 10.69 -13.20 10.68
CA VAL A 17 10.94 -12.30 9.54
C VAL A 17 9.62 -11.79 9.00
N VAL A 18 9.55 -10.47 8.77
CA VAL A 18 8.42 -9.78 8.17
C VAL A 18 8.71 -9.49 6.71
N TYR A 19 7.81 -9.89 5.82
CA TYR A 19 7.88 -9.45 4.43
C TYR A 19 7.51 -7.97 4.31
N ARG A 20 8.08 -7.31 3.33
CA ARG A 20 7.89 -5.89 3.03
C ARG A 20 6.42 -5.45 3.01
N ASN A 21 5.54 -6.25 2.42
CA ASN A 21 4.11 -5.96 2.29
C ASN A 21 3.26 -6.62 3.40
N ALA A 22 3.90 -7.13 4.45
CA ALA A 22 3.24 -7.74 5.60
C ALA A 22 3.26 -6.84 6.84
N VAL A 23 3.41 -5.53 6.64
CA VAL A 23 3.29 -4.48 7.66
C VAL A 23 2.46 -3.33 7.10
N ILE A 24 1.46 -2.87 7.85
CA ILE A 24 0.55 -1.80 7.44
C ILE A 24 -0.01 -1.04 8.66
N LEU A 25 -0.31 0.23 8.45
CA LEU A 25 -1.09 1.07 9.36
C LEU A 25 -2.49 1.30 8.77
N GLY A 26 -3.51 1.27 9.59
CA GLY A 26 -4.88 1.60 9.21
C GLY A 26 -5.90 1.22 10.26
N ASP A 27 -7.07 1.83 10.18
CA ASP A 27 -8.20 1.60 11.08
C ASP A 27 -8.86 0.24 10.76
N VAL A 28 -8.48 -0.79 11.53
CA VAL A 28 -9.00 -2.17 11.35
C VAL A 28 -10.24 -2.45 12.16
N ASN A 29 -10.51 -1.64 13.18
CA ASN A 29 -11.64 -1.82 14.09
C ASN A 29 -12.77 -0.81 13.85
N ASN A 30 -12.57 0.13 12.92
CA ASN A 30 -13.48 1.20 12.53
C ASN A 30 -13.80 2.18 13.68
N ASP A 31 -12.80 2.48 14.52
CA ASP A 31 -12.92 3.47 15.61
C ASP A 31 -12.36 4.86 15.23
N GLY A 32 -11.84 5.00 14.02
CA GLY A 32 -11.25 6.23 13.48
C GLY A 32 -9.78 6.44 13.85
N ASN A 33 -9.14 5.47 14.51
CA ASN A 33 -7.72 5.48 14.80
C ASN A 33 -7.03 4.33 14.09
N ASP A 34 -5.80 4.57 13.64
CA ASP A 34 -5.04 3.55 12.94
C ASP A 34 -4.37 2.59 13.93
N GLU A 35 -4.49 1.29 13.67
CA GLU A 35 -3.72 0.23 14.31
C GLU A 35 -2.52 -0.16 13.44
N LEU A 36 -1.48 -0.67 14.10
CA LEU A 36 -0.34 -1.28 13.44
C LEU A 36 -0.56 -2.79 13.31
N VAL A 37 -0.58 -3.28 12.08
CA VAL A 37 -0.75 -4.71 11.77
C VAL A 37 0.54 -5.26 11.18
N ILE A 38 1.05 -6.34 11.76
CA ILE A 38 2.29 -6.98 11.34
C ILE A 38 2.10 -8.48 11.23
N GLY A 39 2.50 -9.04 10.09
CA GLY A 39 2.50 -10.48 9.84
C GLY A 39 3.91 -11.01 9.57
N ASN A 40 4.22 -12.21 10.05
CA ASN A 40 5.52 -12.85 9.83
C ASN A 40 5.44 -14.08 8.91
N MET A 41 6.60 -14.60 8.56
CA MET A 41 6.75 -15.81 7.73
C MET A 41 6.26 -17.09 8.43
N GLU A 42 6.13 -17.08 9.76
CA GLU A 42 5.67 -18.21 10.57
C GLU A 42 4.14 -18.27 10.68
N GLY A 43 3.43 -17.31 10.09
CA GLY A 43 1.97 -17.23 10.09
C GLY A 43 1.38 -16.63 11.35
N THR A 44 2.16 -15.82 12.06
CA THR A 44 1.67 -15.04 13.20
C THR A 44 1.37 -13.63 12.74
N LEU A 45 0.17 -13.17 13.00
CA LEU A 45 -0.31 -11.81 12.78
C LEU A 45 -0.54 -11.14 14.12
N CYS A 46 0.05 -9.98 14.34
CA CYS A 46 -0.17 -9.17 15.55
C CYS A 46 -0.75 -7.81 15.16
N ILE A 47 -1.69 -7.35 15.97
CA ILE A 47 -2.35 -6.05 15.85
C ILE A 47 -2.02 -5.28 17.12
N TYR A 48 -1.48 -4.07 16.94
CA TYR A 48 -1.06 -3.20 18.04
C TYR A 48 -1.85 -1.90 18.04
N LYS A 49 -2.16 -1.41 19.24
CA LYS A 49 -2.62 -0.06 19.48
C LYS A 49 -1.65 0.62 20.44
N GLY A 50 -0.93 1.63 19.96
CA GLY A 50 0.25 2.14 20.67
C GLY A 50 1.33 1.07 20.81
N GLN A 51 1.77 0.80 22.03
CA GLN A 51 2.78 -0.23 22.31
C GLN A 51 2.20 -1.61 22.64
N GLU A 52 0.89 -1.69 22.87
CA GLU A 52 0.24 -2.89 23.38
C GLU A 52 -0.33 -3.74 22.24
N PRO A 53 -0.05 -5.05 22.24
CA PRO A 53 -0.70 -5.97 21.33
C PRO A 53 -2.14 -6.20 21.76
N ILE A 54 -3.11 -5.79 20.92
CA ILE A 54 -4.54 -6.00 21.18
C ILE A 54 -5.02 -7.37 20.75
N GLN A 55 -4.40 -7.93 19.71
CA GLN A 55 -4.75 -9.27 19.23
C GLN A 55 -3.57 -9.94 18.54
N THR A 56 -3.42 -11.26 18.77
CA THR A 56 -2.49 -12.11 18.05
C THR A 56 -3.24 -13.28 17.44
N ILE A 57 -3.08 -13.47 16.13
CA ILE A 57 -3.69 -14.56 15.36
C ILE A 57 -2.54 -15.43 14.82
N LYS A 58 -2.68 -16.75 14.92
CA LYS A 58 -1.64 -17.71 14.51
C LYS A 58 -2.15 -18.67 13.43
N ASN A 59 -1.23 -19.39 12.80
CA ASN A 59 -1.52 -20.42 11.80
C ASN A 59 -2.12 -19.91 10.49
N LEU A 60 -1.77 -18.68 10.08
CA LEU A 60 -2.23 -18.10 8.81
C LEU A 60 -1.34 -18.50 7.60
N GLY A 61 -0.36 -19.37 7.80
CA GLY A 61 0.66 -19.66 6.79
C GLY A 61 1.65 -18.51 6.65
N LEU A 62 2.56 -18.61 5.70
CA LEU A 62 3.58 -17.59 5.42
C LEU A 62 2.91 -16.30 4.92
N ILE A 63 2.79 -15.28 5.77
CA ILE A 63 2.11 -14.02 5.42
C ILE A 63 2.99 -13.20 4.48
N THR A 64 2.49 -12.92 3.28
CA THR A 64 3.24 -12.19 2.24
C THR A 64 2.71 -10.79 1.97
N ALA A 65 1.41 -10.56 2.18
CA ALA A 65 0.80 -9.25 1.97
C ALA A 65 -0.42 -9.05 2.87
N ILE A 66 -0.61 -7.82 3.31
CA ILE A 66 -1.73 -7.38 4.14
C ILE A 66 -2.33 -6.12 3.52
N GLY A 67 -3.67 -6.01 3.59
CA GLY A 67 -4.40 -4.81 3.17
C GLY A 67 -5.55 -4.50 4.11
N ILE A 68 -5.90 -3.23 4.21
CA ILE A 68 -7.03 -2.73 5.01
C ILE A 68 -7.92 -1.91 4.10
N GLY A 69 -9.23 -2.16 4.13
CA GLY A 69 -10.22 -1.43 3.35
C GLY A 69 -11.57 -2.14 3.29
N ASP A 70 -12.57 -1.46 2.77
CA ASP A 70 -13.96 -1.98 2.68
C ASP A 70 -14.14 -2.95 1.50
N ILE A 71 -13.44 -4.09 1.54
CA ILE A 71 -13.53 -5.11 0.46
C ILE A 71 -14.92 -5.71 0.32
N MET A 72 -15.71 -5.70 1.40
CA MET A 72 -17.05 -6.26 1.38
C MET A 72 -18.10 -5.24 0.93
N ASN A 73 -17.71 -3.99 0.70
CA ASN A 73 -18.57 -2.87 0.30
C ASN A 73 -19.77 -2.69 1.25
N CYS A 74 -19.51 -2.77 2.55
CA CYS A 74 -20.49 -2.65 3.61
C CYS A 74 -20.33 -1.38 4.46
N GLY A 75 -19.42 -0.49 4.09
CA GLY A 75 -19.13 0.74 4.80
C GLY A 75 -18.18 0.56 6.00
N SER A 76 -17.53 -0.60 6.11
CA SER A 76 -16.60 -0.91 7.20
C SER A 76 -15.32 -1.52 6.65
N ASN A 77 -14.18 -1.08 7.17
CA ASN A 77 -12.90 -1.65 6.82
C ASN A 77 -12.81 -3.11 7.28
N ALA A 78 -12.25 -3.93 6.44
CA ALA A 78 -11.83 -5.30 6.72
C ALA A 78 -10.31 -5.39 6.64
N LEU A 79 -9.73 -6.28 7.42
CA LEU A 79 -8.34 -6.66 7.31
C LEU A 79 -8.22 -7.88 6.39
N VAL A 80 -7.50 -7.74 5.30
CA VAL A 80 -7.22 -8.81 4.32
C VAL A 80 -5.80 -9.28 4.50
N VAL A 81 -5.61 -10.57 4.76
CA VAL A 81 -4.31 -11.21 4.95
C VAL A 81 -4.12 -12.30 3.91
N VAL A 82 -3.05 -12.23 3.12
CA VAL A 82 -2.75 -13.23 2.08
C VAL A 82 -1.45 -13.93 2.41
N SER A 83 -1.50 -15.27 2.35
CA SER A 83 -0.32 -16.12 2.56
C SER A 83 0.29 -16.58 1.24
N GLY A 84 1.56 -16.96 1.31
CA GLY A 84 2.34 -17.41 0.13
C GLY A 84 1.81 -18.66 -0.53
N ASP A 85 1.12 -19.53 0.18
CA ASP A 85 0.44 -20.73 -0.33
C ASP A 85 -0.95 -20.43 -0.93
N GLY A 86 -1.38 -19.17 -0.93
CA GLY A 86 -2.60 -18.69 -1.60
C GLY A 86 -3.84 -18.66 -0.70
N TRP A 87 -3.74 -18.76 0.62
CA TRP A 87 -4.86 -18.46 1.47
C TRP A 87 -5.07 -16.95 1.61
N CYS A 88 -6.28 -16.51 1.35
CA CYS A 88 -6.76 -15.15 1.59
C CYS A 88 -7.78 -15.20 2.74
N HIS A 89 -7.46 -14.56 3.85
CA HIS A 89 -8.31 -14.45 5.02
C HIS A 89 -8.84 -13.03 5.13
N ILE A 90 -10.15 -12.88 5.38
CA ILE A 90 -10.80 -11.60 5.61
C ILE A 90 -11.30 -11.57 7.05
N PHE A 91 -10.86 -10.55 7.79
CA PHE A 91 -11.24 -10.32 9.18
C PHE A 91 -12.06 -9.06 9.29
N LEU A 92 -13.10 -9.09 10.12
CA LEU A 92 -13.94 -7.94 10.49
C LEU A 92 -14.00 -7.77 12.00
N CYS A 93 -14.16 -6.54 12.44
CA CYS A 93 -14.53 -6.22 13.80
C CYS A 93 -16.05 -6.28 13.93
N LEU A 94 -16.58 -7.35 14.56
CA LEU A 94 -18.02 -7.57 14.66
C LEU A 94 -18.70 -6.78 15.79
N ASN A 95 -17.93 -6.19 16.72
CA ASN A 95 -18.47 -5.53 17.91
C ASN A 95 -18.59 -3.99 17.78
N CYS A 96 -18.50 -3.43 16.57
CA CYS A 96 -18.65 -2.00 16.32
C CYS A 96 -20.11 -1.51 16.33
N ASN A 97 -21.09 -2.30 16.79
CA ASN A 97 -22.50 -1.89 16.86
C ASN A 97 -22.74 -1.01 18.08
N LEU A 98 -22.72 0.31 17.83
CA LEU A 98 -23.58 1.36 18.41
C LEU A 98 -24.11 1.15 19.85
N ASN A 99 -23.66 2.01 20.76
CA ASN A 99 -24.33 2.41 22.01
C ASN A 99 -24.10 1.64 23.31
N VAL A 100 -23.18 0.70 23.40
CA VAL A 100 -22.73 0.22 24.72
C VAL A 100 -21.21 0.26 24.75
N CYS A 101 -20.69 1.42 25.14
CA CYS A 101 -19.29 1.55 25.55
C CYS A 101 -19.15 0.92 26.93
N ASP A 102 -19.06 -0.38 27.01
CA ASP A 102 -18.42 -1.03 28.14
C ASP A 102 -16.91 -0.76 28.01
N GLU A 103 -16.37 0.09 28.88
CA GLU A 103 -14.95 0.44 28.97
C GLU A 103 -14.08 -0.79 29.32
N GLY A 104 -14.06 -1.79 28.49
CA GLY A 104 -13.30 -3.02 28.73
C GLY A 104 -13.45 -4.09 27.65
N SER A 105 -14.37 -3.95 26.73
CA SER A 105 -14.50 -4.91 25.61
C SER A 105 -13.57 -4.50 24.48
N LEU A 106 -12.38 -5.10 24.42
CA LEU A 106 -11.46 -4.98 23.28
C LEU A 106 -12.17 -5.45 22.02
N SER A 107 -12.29 -4.56 21.03
CA SER A 107 -12.82 -4.85 19.70
C SER A 107 -12.00 -5.95 19.04
N LYS A 108 -12.53 -7.15 18.96
CA LYS A 108 -11.81 -8.32 18.44
C LYS A 108 -12.16 -8.54 16.98
N LEU A 109 -11.13 -8.73 16.16
CA LEU A 109 -11.28 -9.15 14.78
C LEU A 109 -11.58 -10.63 14.67
N GLU A 110 -12.61 -10.98 13.92
CA GLU A 110 -12.98 -12.36 13.63
C GLU A 110 -12.78 -12.67 12.14
N CYS A 111 -12.30 -13.87 11.84
CA CYS A 111 -12.16 -14.32 10.46
C CYS A 111 -13.55 -14.65 9.90
N VAL A 112 -14.06 -13.79 9.05
CA VAL A 112 -15.40 -13.95 8.45
C VAL A 112 -15.38 -14.74 7.15
N HIS A 113 -14.23 -14.78 6.48
CA HIS A 113 -14.06 -15.52 5.24
C HIS A 113 -12.64 -15.97 5.03
N SER A 114 -12.49 -17.17 4.45
CA SER A 114 -11.21 -17.70 3.99
C SER A 114 -11.38 -18.38 2.64
N GLN A 115 -10.59 -17.98 1.68
CA GLN A 115 -10.67 -18.50 0.30
C GLN A 115 -9.28 -18.68 -0.29
N ARG A 116 -9.12 -19.65 -1.18
CA ARG A 116 -7.91 -19.78 -1.97
C ARG A 116 -7.92 -18.81 -3.17
N VAL A 117 -6.85 -18.04 -3.26
CA VAL A 117 -6.42 -17.27 -4.42
C VAL A 117 -5.15 -17.90 -4.98
N PRO A 118 -4.66 -17.54 -6.17
CA PRO A 118 -3.40 -18.05 -6.66
C PRO A 118 -2.25 -17.79 -5.67
N PRO A 119 -1.34 -18.75 -5.48
CA PRO A 119 -0.22 -18.62 -4.55
C PRO A 119 0.82 -17.61 -5.03
N ASN A 120 1.79 -17.30 -4.14
CA ASN A 120 2.90 -16.39 -4.42
C ASN A 120 2.47 -14.93 -4.65
N THR A 121 1.48 -14.46 -3.89
CA THR A 121 1.13 -13.04 -3.84
C THR A 121 2.31 -12.25 -3.28
N LYS A 122 2.76 -11.25 -4.04
CA LYS A 122 3.85 -10.34 -3.68
C LYS A 122 3.34 -8.97 -3.24
N ALA A 123 2.33 -8.46 -3.92
CA ALA A 123 1.75 -7.14 -3.67
C ALA A 123 0.24 -7.23 -3.61
N LEU A 124 -0.37 -6.38 -2.79
CA LEU A 124 -1.82 -6.31 -2.58
C LEU A 124 -2.22 -4.86 -2.40
N ILE A 125 -3.31 -4.46 -3.05
CA ILE A 125 -4.01 -3.21 -2.75
C ILE A 125 -5.52 -3.44 -2.73
N LEU A 126 -6.22 -2.57 -2.01
CA LEU A 126 -7.68 -2.45 -2.02
C LEU A 126 -8.06 -1.08 -2.57
N GLY A 127 -9.01 -1.03 -3.49
CA GLY A 127 -9.50 0.21 -4.07
C GLY A 127 -10.46 -0.03 -5.23
N ASP A 128 -11.25 0.97 -5.55
CA ASP A 128 -12.12 0.99 -6.73
C ASP A 128 -11.25 1.20 -7.99
N VAL A 129 -11.06 0.15 -8.77
CA VAL A 129 -10.16 0.16 -9.95
C VAL A 129 -10.90 0.39 -11.27
N ASP A 130 -12.21 0.18 -11.31
CA ASP A 130 -13.04 0.36 -12.50
C ASP A 130 -14.03 1.54 -12.40
N ASN A 131 -14.01 2.25 -11.26
CA ASN A 131 -14.80 3.45 -10.98
C ASN A 131 -16.31 3.17 -10.91
N ASP A 132 -16.69 2.02 -10.40
CA ASP A 132 -18.11 1.68 -10.19
C ASP A 132 -18.58 1.92 -8.74
N GLY A 133 -17.69 2.42 -7.89
CA GLY A 133 -17.94 2.72 -6.48
C GLY A 133 -17.73 1.53 -5.54
N ASN A 134 -17.35 0.36 -6.03
CA ASN A 134 -17.02 -0.80 -5.21
C ASN A 134 -15.49 -0.96 -5.08
N VAL A 135 -15.08 -1.50 -3.95
CA VAL A 135 -13.65 -1.78 -3.68
C VAL A 135 -13.30 -3.18 -4.19
N GLU A 136 -12.27 -3.28 -5.00
CA GLU A 136 -11.66 -4.53 -5.42
C GLU A 136 -10.39 -4.85 -4.63
N LEU A 137 -10.13 -6.15 -4.49
CA LEU A 137 -8.84 -6.69 -4.09
C LEU A 137 -7.99 -6.90 -5.35
N VAL A 138 -6.88 -6.19 -5.47
CA VAL A 138 -5.90 -6.41 -6.52
C VAL A 138 -4.67 -7.09 -5.95
N VAL A 139 -4.27 -8.20 -6.53
CA VAL A 139 -3.07 -8.95 -6.14
C VAL A 139 -2.10 -9.05 -7.29
N GLY A 140 -0.83 -8.81 -7.00
CA GLY A 140 0.29 -9.03 -7.92
C GLY A 140 1.10 -10.25 -7.48
N LEU A 141 1.30 -11.17 -8.41
CA LEU A 141 1.95 -12.44 -8.19
C LEU A 141 3.41 -12.44 -8.67
N THR A 142 4.23 -13.31 -8.12
CA THR A 142 5.64 -13.44 -8.55
C THR A 142 5.81 -13.99 -9.96
N ASP A 143 4.78 -14.61 -10.55
CA ASP A 143 4.74 -15.11 -11.91
C ASP A 143 4.32 -14.06 -12.96
N ARG A 144 4.39 -12.76 -12.61
CA ARG A 144 4.07 -11.62 -13.47
C ARG A 144 2.59 -11.46 -13.79
N VAL A 145 1.72 -12.04 -13.00
CA VAL A 145 0.26 -11.94 -13.16
C VAL A 145 -0.32 -10.97 -12.12
N VAL A 146 -1.19 -10.09 -12.57
CA VAL A 146 -2.04 -9.24 -11.71
C VAL A 146 -3.47 -9.71 -11.86
N ARG A 147 -4.19 -9.81 -10.76
CA ARG A 147 -5.61 -10.17 -10.75
C ARG A 147 -6.41 -9.22 -9.90
N SER A 148 -7.60 -8.88 -10.34
CA SER A 148 -8.59 -8.18 -9.52
C SER A 148 -9.72 -9.11 -9.10
N TYR A 149 -10.18 -8.94 -7.87
CA TYR A 149 -11.27 -9.70 -7.29
C TYR A 149 -12.27 -8.75 -6.65
N ARG A 150 -13.55 -9.08 -6.77
CA ARG A 150 -14.64 -8.38 -6.09
C ARG A 150 -15.34 -9.32 -5.13
N TRP A 151 -15.74 -8.77 -4.00
CA TRP A 151 -16.63 -9.48 -3.10
C TRP A 151 -18.03 -9.55 -3.68
N VAL A 152 -18.57 -10.74 -3.78
CA VAL A 152 -19.94 -10.98 -4.22
C VAL A 152 -20.70 -11.68 -3.09
N GLN A 153 -21.67 -10.98 -2.53
CA GLN A 153 -22.54 -11.51 -1.50
C GLN A 153 -23.68 -12.32 -2.13
N ASN A 154 -23.81 -13.58 -1.74
CA ASN A 154 -24.94 -14.44 -2.07
C ASN A 154 -25.83 -14.62 -0.84
N ALA A 155 -27.07 -15.14 -1.00
CA ALA A 155 -28.02 -15.29 0.09
C ALA A 155 -27.52 -16.13 1.29
N ALA A 156 -26.54 -17.01 1.08
CA ALA A 156 -26.01 -17.90 2.13
C ALA A 156 -24.57 -17.60 2.53
N SER A 157 -23.76 -17.04 1.65
CA SER A 157 -22.34 -16.74 1.91
C SER A 157 -21.79 -15.80 0.85
N GLY A 158 -20.71 -15.05 1.19
CA GLY A 158 -19.96 -14.25 0.23
C GLY A 158 -18.73 -14.98 -0.31
N LYS A 159 -18.20 -14.51 -1.43
CA LYS A 159 -16.94 -14.98 -2.01
C LYS A 159 -16.25 -13.91 -2.82
N LEU A 160 -14.93 -14.04 -2.94
CA LEU A 160 -14.12 -13.25 -3.89
C LEU A 160 -14.23 -13.86 -5.28
N VAL A 161 -14.72 -13.10 -6.25
CA VAL A 161 -14.83 -13.48 -7.66
C VAL A 161 -13.76 -12.75 -8.45
N CYS A 162 -12.97 -13.49 -9.22
CA CYS A 162 -11.96 -12.92 -10.11
C CYS A 162 -12.67 -12.18 -11.26
N LEU A 163 -12.41 -10.89 -11.38
CA LEU A 163 -12.93 -10.05 -12.48
C LEU A 163 -11.99 -10.04 -13.65
N ASN A 164 -10.71 -9.75 -13.40
CA ASN A 164 -9.72 -9.54 -14.44
C ASN A 164 -8.41 -10.27 -14.14
N LYS A 165 -7.69 -10.59 -15.21
CA LYS A 165 -6.33 -11.12 -15.19
C LYS A 165 -5.49 -10.39 -16.24
N TRP A 166 -4.36 -9.85 -15.81
CA TRP A 166 -3.39 -9.19 -16.69
C TRP A 166 -2.01 -9.83 -16.55
N GLU A 167 -1.29 -9.94 -17.64
CA GLU A 167 0.07 -10.47 -17.66
C GLU A 167 1.06 -9.33 -17.91
N CYS A 168 2.00 -9.15 -16.99
CA CYS A 168 3.05 -8.15 -17.11
C CYS A 168 4.20 -8.69 -17.96
N ALA A 169 4.88 -7.82 -18.69
CA ALA A 169 6.05 -8.17 -19.47
C ALA A 169 7.20 -8.68 -18.58
N ASN A 170 7.36 -8.10 -17.40
CA ASN A 170 8.41 -8.40 -16.44
C ASN A 170 7.85 -8.60 -15.01
N GLN A 171 8.73 -8.91 -14.06
CA GLN A 171 8.37 -9.09 -12.66
C GLN A 171 7.73 -7.83 -12.09
N ILE A 172 6.75 -8.03 -11.22
CA ILE A 172 6.04 -6.96 -10.53
C ILE A 172 6.91 -6.46 -9.36
N GLY A 173 7.10 -5.15 -9.25
CA GLY A 173 7.67 -4.50 -8.07
C GLY A 173 6.60 -4.24 -7.02
N SER A 174 5.83 -3.20 -7.22
CA SER A 174 4.67 -2.81 -6.41
C SER A 174 3.48 -2.44 -7.28
N ILE A 175 2.33 -2.31 -6.66
CA ILE A 175 1.05 -1.93 -7.30
C ILE A 175 0.49 -0.75 -6.53
N THR A 176 -0.04 0.24 -7.25
CA THR A 176 -0.68 1.40 -6.63
C THR A 176 -1.82 1.91 -7.49
N LEU A 177 -2.80 2.54 -6.85
CA LEU A 177 -3.86 3.27 -7.52
C LEU A 177 -3.42 4.72 -7.72
N ASN A 178 -3.72 5.27 -8.89
CA ASN A 178 -3.49 6.66 -9.26
C ASN A 178 -4.74 7.19 -9.99
N TYR A 179 -4.80 8.48 -10.25
CA TYR A 179 -5.93 9.08 -10.97
C TYR A 179 -5.44 9.93 -12.13
N ASN A 180 -6.12 9.83 -13.26
CA ASN A 180 -5.84 10.64 -14.45
C ASN A 180 -6.34 12.09 -14.30
N ALA A 181 -6.17 12.90 -15.33
CA ALA A 181 -6.61 14.30 -15.34
C ALA A 181 -8.13 14.47 -15.22
N GLU A 182 -8.90 13.46 -15.54
CA GLU A 182 -10.36 13.40 -15.46
C GLU A 182 -10.85 12.89 -14.10
N GLY A 183 -9.92 12.51 -13.21
CA GLY A 183 -10.23 11.93 -11.89
C GLY A 183 -10.57 10.44 -11.93
N LEU A 184 -10.42 9.78 -13.09
CA LEU A 184 -10.67 8.34 -13.21
C LEU A 184 -9.49 7.53 -12.67
N PRO A 185 -9.77 6.42 -11.98
CA PRO A 185 -8.73 5.56 -11.43
C PRO A 185 -7.89 4.90 -12.53
N CYS A 186 -6.63 4.75 -12.25
CA CYS A 186 -5.71 3.95 -13.04
C CYS A 186 -4.78 3.16 -12.14
N LEU A 187 -4.65 1.88 -12.41
CA LEU A 187 -3.76 1.00 -11.69
C LEU A 187 -2.36 1.08 -12.31
N LEU A 188 -1.37 1.38 -11.48
CA LEU A 188 0.04 1.42 -11.89
C LEU A 188 0.77 0.24 -11.28
N ILE A 189 1.44 -0.55 -12.11
CA ILE A 189 2.21 -1.73 -11.72
C ILE A 189 3.66 -1.50 -12.12
N SER A 190 4.55 -1.33 -11.14
CA SER A 190 5.97 -1.14 -11.41
C SER A 190 6.61 -2.43 -11.92
N GLN A 191 7.53 -2.27 -12.86
CA GLN A 191 8.34 -3.33 -13.44
C GLN A 191 9.82 -2.91 -13.46
N PRO A 192 10.76 -3.83 -13.62
CA PRO A 192 12.19 -3.51 -13.61
C PRO A 192 12.56 -2.40 -14.59
N GLY A 193 13.62 -1.66 -14.25
CA GLY A 193 14.14 -0.57 -15.07
C GLY A 193 13.31 0.71 -15.05
N GLY A 194 12.45 0.88 -14.01
CA GLY A 194 11.56 2.05 -13.87
C GLY A 194 10.42 2.08 -14.89
N THR A 195 10.19 0.97 -15.57
CA THR A 195 9.00 0.80 -16.42
C THR A 195 7.78 0.50 -15.56
N PHE A 196 6.61 0.77 -16.08
CA PHE A 196 5.37 0.37 -15.43
C PHE A 196 4.29 0.02 -16.44
N MET A 197 3.39 -0.86 -16.04
CA MET A 197 2.15 -1.14 -16.74
C MET A 197 1.05 -0.30 -16.11
N ARG A 198 0.27 0.38 -16.94
CA ARG A 198 -0.91 1.15 -16.53
C ARG A 198 -2.15 0.45 -17.04
N ILE A 199 -3.11 0.24 -16.15
CA ILE A 199 -4.43 -0.29 -16.47
C ILE A 199 -5.44 0.78 -16.09
N ARG A 200 -6.33 1.13 -17.01
CA ARG A 200 -7.38 2.13 -16.80
C ARG A 200 -8.72 1.63 -17.33
N SER A 201 -9.77 2.02 -16.65
CA SER A 201 -11.14 1.86 -17.12
C SER A 201 -11.40 2.79 -18.29
N LYS A 202 -12.04 2.31 -19.34
CA LYS A 202 -12.51 3.09 -20.49
C LYS A 202 -13.95 2.73 -20.76
N THR A 203 -14.83 3.69 -20.62
CA THR A 203 -16.22 3.55 -21.02
C THR A 203 -16.33 3.77 -22.52
N MET A 204 -16.84 2.78 -23.24
CA MET A 204 -17.16 2.91 -24.67
C MET A 204 -18.68 2.95 -24.82
N VAL A 205 -19.16 3.92 -25.59
CA VAL A 205 -20.54 3.91 -26.07
C VAL A 205 -20.62 2.87 -27.18
N ASP A 206 -21.54 1.94 -27.07
CA ASP A 206 -21.74 0.93 -28.10
C ASP A 206 -22.09 1.59 -29.45
N PRO A 207 -21.31 1.36 -30.51
CA PRO A 207 -21.62 1.92 -31.85
C PRO A 207 -22.93 1.42 -32.44
N SER A 208 -23.58 0.40 -31.82
CA SER A 208 -24.88 -0.11 -32.26
C SER A 208 -26.08 0.72 -31.76
N GLY A 209 -25.84 1.77 -30.94
CA GLY A 209 -26.90 2.69 -30.48
C GLY A 209 -27.74 2.16 -29.31
N SER A 210 -27.35 1.06 -28.67
CA SER A 210 -27.87 0.67 -27.35
C SER A 210 -27.26 1.62 -26.29
N GLU A 211 -28.10 2.11 -25.36
CA GLU A 211 -27.64 2.95 -24.22
C GLU A 211 -26.80 2.17 -23.19
N GLU A 212 -26.28 1.00 -23.53
CA GLU A 212 -25.44 0.20 -22.65
C GLU A 212 -23.98 0.68 -22.73
N GLU A 213 -23.51 1.29 -21.66
CA GLU A 213 -22.11 1.64 -21.48
C GLU A 213 -21.29 0.37 -21.23
N ILE A 214 -20.41 0.01 -22.16
CA ILE A 214 -19.48 -1.11 -21.99
C ILE A 214 -18.19 -0.57 -21.40
N THR A 215 -17.92 -0.93 -20.14
CA THR A 215 -16.65 -0.64 -19.49
C THR A 215 -15.60 -1.67 -19.90
N THR A 216 -14.54 -1.22 -20.56
CA THR A 216 -13.39 -2.06 -20.93
C THR A 216 -12.14 -1.57 -20.22
N MET A 217 -11.22 -2.50 -19.92
CA MET A 217 -9.93 -2.18 -19.29
C MET A 217 -8.85 -2.07 -20.37
N GLU A 218 -8.29 -0.88 -20.52
CA GLU A 218 -7.18 -0.60 -21.44
C GLU A 218 -5.84 -0.76 -20.72
N VAL A 219 -4.88 -1.42 -21.36
CA VAL A 219 -3.56 -1.68 -20.82
C VAL A 219 -2.50 -0.99 -21.66
N ASP A 220 -1.71 -0.14 -21.03
CA ASP A 220 -0.58 0.56 -21.62
C ASP A 220 0.73 0.22 -20.90
N TYR A 221 1.81 0.17 -21.65
CA TYR A 221 3.17 0.02 -21.11
C TYR A 221 3.94 1.32 -21.28
N HIS A 222 4.43 1.86 -20.16
CA HIS A 222 5.16 3.10 -20.15
C HIS A 222 6.60 2.88 -19.69
N PRO A 223 7.58 3.08 -20.56
CA PRO A 223 8.95 3.27 -20.13
C PRO A 223 9.10 4.70 -19.58
N LEU A 224 9.51 4.83 -18.33
CA LEU A 224 10.04 6.10 -17.85
C LEU A 224 11.44 6.26 -18.45
N TYR A 225 11.53 6.94 -19.59
CA TYR A 225 12.81 7.28 -20.18
C TYR A 225 13.55 8.26 -19.28
N SER A 226 14.29 7.74 -18.33
CA SER A 226 15.43 8.42 -17.76
C SER A 226 16.66 7.90 -18.52
N SER A 227 17.32 8.76 -19.25
CA SER A 227 18.63 8.47 -19.86
C SER A 227 19.72 8.09 -18.83
N GLN A 228 19.34 8.05 -17.55
CA GLN A 228 20.19 7.75 -16.39
C GLN A 228 19.96 6.34 -15.83
N MET A 229 18.99 5.56 -16.31
CA MET A 229 18.83 4.19 -15.86
C MET A 229 19.94 3.30 -16.40
N ARG A 230 20.88 2.98 -15.51
CA ARG A 230 22.06 2.18 -15.83
C ARG A 230 21.76 0.70 -15.95
N ASN A 231 20.68 0.22 -15.34
CA ASN A 231 20.34 -1.21 -15.31
C ASN A 231 18.86 -1.45 -15.59
N PRO A 232 18.49 -1.96 -16.79
CA PRO A 232 17.10 -2.22 -17.15
C PRO A 232 16.46 -3.39 -16.38
N GLY A 233 17.24 -4.22 -15.69
CA GLY A 233 16.76 -5.32 -14.86
C GLY A 233 16.55 -4.99 -13.41
N ILE A 234 16.77 -3.74 -12.99
CA ILE A 234 16.69 -3.37 -11.58
C ILE A 234 15.25 -3.24 -11.09
N SER A 235 14.97 -3.78 -9.90
CA SER A 235 13.65 -3.69 -9.28
C SER A 235 13.25 -2.24 -9.03
N SER A 236 11.98 -1.93 -9.21
CA SER A 236 11.42 -0.60 -8.98
C SER A 236 10.12 -0.68 -8.19
N GLU A 237 9.88 0.39 -7.43
CA GLU A 237 8.71 0.63 -6.61
C GLU A 237 7.96 1.85 -7.14
N ILE A 238 6.64 1.84 -6.99
CA ILE A 238 5.77 2.95 -7.38
C ILE A 238 4.76 3.25 -6.28
N VAL A 239 4.53 4.53 -5.99
CA VAL A 239 3.47 5.01 -5.12
C VAL A 239 2.70 6.12 -5.82
N GLY A 240 1.39 5.93 -5.96
CA GLY A 240 0.50 6.84 -6.68
C GLY A 240 -0.29 7.77 -5.80
N SER A 241 -1.09 8.60 -6.44
CA SER A 241 -2.08 9.46 -5.80
C SER A 241 -1.51 10.36 -4.70
N LEU A 242 -0.35 11.02 -4.98
CA LEU A 242 0.22 11.99 -4.05
C LEU A 242 -0.69 13.22 -3.94
N LYS A 243 -1.08 13.56 -2.72
CA LYS A 243 -1.83 14.80 -2.43
C LYS A 243 -0.97 16.01 -2.72
N THR A 244 -1.56 17.02 -3.36
CA THR A 244 -0.90 18.30 -3.66
C THR A 244 -1.82 19.47 -3.31
N ASN A 245 -1.27 20.52 -2.70
CA ASN A 245 -1.97 21.77 -2.41
C ASN A 245 -1.89 22.80 -3.55
N LEU A 246 -1.77 22.34 -4.81
CA LEU A 246 -1.78 23.26 -5.95
C LEU A 246 -3.14 23.95 -6.04
N PRO A 247 -3.17 25.28 -6.29
CA PRO A 247 -4.41 26.01 -6.55
C PRO A 247 -5.20 25.34 -7.68
N THR A 248 -6.54 25.37 -7.57
CA THR A 248 -7.47 24.73 -8.52
C THR A 248 -7.21 25.09 -9.97
N ASP A 249 -6.75 26.31 -10.24
CA ASP A 249 -6.38 26.78 -11.58
C ASP A 249 -5.11 26.15 -12.16
N LYS A 250 -4.28 25.50 -11.32
CA LYS A 250 -3.06 24.78 -11.70
C LYS A 250 -3.18 23.26 -11.65
N LYS A 251 -4.35 22.73 -11.26
CA LYS A 251 -4.65 21.28 -11.32
C LYS A 251 -4.95 20.84 -12.77
N LYS A 252 -4.10 21.21 -13.72
CA LYS A 252 -4.12 20.63 -15.07
C LYS A 252 -3.27 19.36 -15.04
N GLY A 253 -3.92 18.23 -15.18
CA GLY A 253 -3.25 16.92 -15.23
C GLY A 253 -3.72 15.94 -14.14
N GLY A 254 -3.33 14.70 -14.28
CA GLY A 254 -3.59 13.63 -13.31
C GLY A 254 -2.80 13.80 -12.02
N THR A 255 -3.10 12.96 -11.03
CA THR A 255 -2.37 12.94 -9.76
C THR A 255 -0.92 12.54 -9.97
N ARG A 256 -0.05 13.10 -9.13
CA ARG A 256 1.38 12.77 -9.14
C ARG A 256 1.62 11.39 -8.55
N TYR A 257 2.68 10.75 -9.02
CA TYR A 257 3.19 9.51 -8.47
C TYR A 257 4.71 9.53 -8.39
N ALA A 258 5.26 8.76 -7.47
CA ALA A 258 6.70 8.61 -7.32
C ALA A 258 7.15 7.22 -7.71
N VAL A 259 8.37 7.13 -8.23
CA VAL A 259 9.04 5.87 -8.57
C VAL A 259 10.41 5.84 -7.91
N ALA A 260 10.73 4.73 -7.28
CA ALA A 260 12.05 4.44 -6.74
C ALA A 260 12.63 3.19 -7.41
N THR A 261 13.92 3.17 -7.63
CA THR A 261 14.62 1.98 -8.12
C THR A 261 15.63 1.51 -7.07
N LEU A 262 15.90 0.22 -7.07
CA LEU A 262 16.81 -0.40 -6.11
C LEU A 262 18.24 0.17 -6.20
N ASP A 263 18.65 0.75 -7.34
CA ASP A 263 19.95 1.42 -7.50
C ASP A 263 19.94 2.89 -7.02
N GLY A 264 18.90 3.31 -6.32
CA GLY A 264 18.84 4.62 -5.67
C GLY A 264 18.28 5.75 -6.52
N SER A 265 17.69 5.49 -7.69
CA SER A 265 17.01 6.54 -8.46
C SER A 265 15.62 6.80 -7.87
N LEU A 266 15.32 8.07 -7.60
CA LEU A 266 14.02 8.56 -7.17
C LEU A 266 13.46 9.53 -8.21
N MET A 267 12.20 9.39 -8.59
CA MET A 267 11.54 10.23 -9.58
C MET A 267 10.15 10.62 -9.12
N LEU A 268 9.79 11.90 -9.32
CA LEU A 268 8.41 12.36 -9.27
C LEU A 268 7.90 12.52 -10.70
N VAL A 269 6.73 11.97 -10.96
CA VAL A 269 6.14 11.92 -12.30
C VAL A 269 4.72 12.47 -12.27
N GLN A 270 4.31 13.16 -13.32
CA GLN A 270 2.94 13.61 -13.57
C GLN A 270 2.65 13.52 -15.06
N ASP A 271 1.54 12.91 -15.44
CA ASP A 271 1.13 12.73 -16.84
C ASP A 271 2.27 12.19 -17.72
N GLU A 272 2.96 11.15 -17.25
CA GLU A 272 4.09 10.48 -17.93
C GLU A 272 5.36 11.34 -18.09
N LYS A 273 5.37 12.53 -17.54
CA LYS A 273 6.54 13.42 -17.56
C LYS A 273 7.24 13.39 -16.21
N VAL A 274 8.55 13.16 -16.24
CA VAL A 274 9.40 13.27 -15.05
C VAL A 274 9.45 14.75 -14.64
N VAL A 275 8.90 15.08 -13.49
CA VAL A 275 8.92 16.44 -12.92
C VAL A 275 10.34 16.72 -12.39
N TRP A 276 10.91 15.76 -11.65
CA TRP A 276 12.29 15.77 -11.23
C TRP A 276 12.79 14.34 -10.96
N SER A 277 14.10 14.18 -10.98
CA SER A 277 14.79 12.95 -10.56
C SER A 277 15.93 13.27 -9.61
N LEU A 278 16.23 12.32 -8.73
CA LEU A 278 17.30 12.36 -7.75
C LEU A 278 17.98 11.00 -7.71
N GLN A 279 19.31 10.98 -7.62
CA GLN A 279 20.08 9.78 -7.39
C GLN A 279 20.64 9.81 -5.96
N VAL A 280 20.45 8.72 -5.21
CA VAL A 280 21.04 8.48 -3.89
C VAL A 280 21.96 7.25 -3.95
N ASP A 281 22.88 7.15 -2.99
CA ASP A 281 23.90 6.09 -2.97
C ASP A 281 23.47 4.84 -2.18
N HIS A 282 22.17 4.70 -1.89
CA HIS A 282 21.61 3.59 -1.12
C HIS A 282 20.62 2.76 -1.94
N GLN A 283 20.50 1.49 -1.61
CA GLN A 283 19.58 0.56 -2.26
C GLN A 283 18.15 0.72 -1.72
N LEU A 284 17.31 1.41 -2.47
CA LEU A 284 15.94 1.71 -2.08
C LEU A 284 15.03 0.51 -2.35
N PHE A 285 14.46 -0.07 -1.29
CA PHE A 285 13.56 -1.22 -1.40
C PHE A 285 12.10 -0.92 -1.07
N ALA A 286 11.85 0.19 -0.37
CA ALA A 286 10.51 0.60 0.03
C ALA A 286 10.25 2.05 -0.34
N LEU A 287 9.03 2.31 -0.80
CA LEU A 287 8.53 3.63 -1.18
C LEU A 287 7.15 3.82 -0.57
N SER A 288 6.95 4.94 0.10
CA SER A 288 5.69 5.34 0.73
C SER A 288 5.43 6.82 0.52
N LYS A 289 4.26 7.28 0.95
CA LYS A 289 3.87 8.70 0.97
C LYS A 289 3.16 9.01 2.27
N LEU A 290 3.34 10.21 2.77
CA LEU A 290 2.70 10.71 3.99
C LEU A 290 2.84 12.23 4.05
N ASP A 291 1.81 12.93 4.47
CA ASP A 291 1.90 14.34 4.87
C ASP A 291 2.60 14.41 6.24
N VAL A 292 3.92 14.54 6.21
CA VAL A 292 4.77 14.59 7.41
C VAL A 292 4.76 15.98 8.04
N THR A 293 4.56 17.01 7.21
CA THR A 293 4.63 18.42 7.63
C THR A 293 3.28 18.97 8.09
N GLY A 294 2.18 18.28 7.80
CA GLY A 294 0.82 18.71 8.12
C GLY A 294 0.33 19.88 7.24
N ASP A 295 0.93 20.06 6.07
CA ASP A 295 0.57 21.14 5.15
C ASP A 295 -0.46 20.72 4.08
N GLY A 296 -0.92 19.46 4.14
CA GLY A 296 -1.87 18.87 3.21
C GLY A 296 -1.25 18.36 1.90
N GLN A 297 0.09 18.33 1.81
CA GLN A 297 0.83 17.73 0.71
C GLN A 297 1.53 16.46 1.20
N ASP A 298 1.52 15.43 0.37
CA ASP A 298 2.29 14.23 0.69
C ASP A 298 3.77 14.43 0.37
N GLU A 299 4.64 14.11 1.34
CA GLU A 299 6.05 13.84 1.11
C GLU A 299 6.24 12.41 0.57
N ILE A 300 7.30 12.26 -0.22
CA ILE A 300 7.78 10.97 -0.72
C ILE A 300 8.78 10.41 0.27
N ILE A 301 8.54 9.20 0.75
CA ILE A 301 9.41 8.55 1.73
C ILE A 301 9.98 7.29 1.10
N ALA A 302 11.31 7.23 1.01
CA ALA A 302 12.03 6.09 0.46
C ALA A 302 13.02 5.54 1.49
N SER A 303 12.94 4.24 1.76
CA SER A 303 13.81 3.56 2.72
C SER A 303 14.71 2.55 2.03
N SER A 304 15.94 2.42 2.53
CA SER A 304 16.94 1.47 2.07
C SER A 304 17.13 0.31 3.05
N TRP A 305 17.70 -0.79 2.57
CA TRP A 305 17.98 -1.99 3.37
C TRP A 305 18.91 -1.75 4.57
N ASP A 306 19.81 -0.78 4.46
CA ASP A 306 20.79 -0.42 5.49
C ASP A 306 20.27 0.64 6.48
N GLY A 307 18.97 0.93 6.46
CA GLY A 307 18.33 1.82 7.43
C GLY A 307 18.30 3.29 7.06
N GLN A 308 18.81 3.68 5.90
CA GLN A 308 18.74 5.08 5.46
C GLN A 308 17.35 5.38 4.90
N THR A 309 16.68 6.38 5.44
CA THR A 309 15.37 6.87 4.97
C THR A 309 15.49 8.29 4.45
N TYR A 310 14.95 8.53 3.27
CA TYR A 310 14.88 9.82 2.61
C TYR A 310 13.44 10.31 2.63
N ILE A 311 13.24 11.56 3.02
CA ILE A 311 11.96 12.25 3.02
C ILE A 311 12.10 13.43 2.07
N LEU A 312 11.29 13.45 1.02
CA LEU A 312 11.36 14.44 -0.05
C LEU A 312 10.03 15.15 -0.20
N ASP A 313 10.06 16.48 -0.22
CA ASP A 313 8.90 17.24 -0.67
C ASP A 313 8.74 17.17 -2.20
N GLN A 314 7.59 17.61 -2.70
CA GLN A 314 7.32 17.59 -4.13
C GLN A 314 8.15 18.63 -4.92
N HIS A 315 8.94 19.47 -4.24
CA HIS A 315 9.91 20.41 -4.80
C HIS A 315 11.36 19.92 -4.75
N LYS A 316 11.57 18.62 -4.43
CA LYS A 316 12.87 17.95 -4.35
C LYS A 316 13.72 18.37 -3.15
N LYS A 317 13.18 19.09 -2.16
CA LYS A 317 13.93 19.31 -0.92
C LYS A 317 13.96 17.99 -0.15
N THR A 318 15.13 17.63 0.33
CA THR A 318 15.39 16.31 0.91
C THR A 318 15.96 16.43 2.30
N VAL A 319 15.39 15.70 3.24
CA VAL A 319 15.97 15.40 4.53
C VAL A 319 16.19 13.89 4.64
N CYS A 320 17.05 13.47 5.56
CA CYS A 320 17.33 12.05 5.74
C CYS A 320 17.39 11.68 7.23
N PHE A 321 17.03 10.42 7.50
CA PHE A 321 17.10 9.79 8.81
C PHE A 321 17.78 8.43 8.66
N HIS A 322 18.58 8.03 9.65
CA HIS A 322 19.31 6.77 9.62
C HIS A 322 19.07 5.96 10.89
N ILE A 323 18.78 4.69 10.71
CA ILE A 323 18.73 3.67 11.76
C ILE A 323 19.92 2.74 11.56
N GLU A 324 20.68 2.47 12.62
CA GLU A 324 21.85 1.58 12.58
C GLU A 324 21.46 0.09 12.56
N GLU A 325 20.44 -0.27 11.80
CA GLU A 325 19.95 -1.65 11.66
C GLU A 325 19.51 -1.94 10.23
N SER A 326 19.62 -3.21 9.84
CA SER A 326 19.10 -3.68 8.55
C SER A 326 17.58 -3.87 8.62
N ILE A 327 16.87 -3.30 7.65
CA ILE A 327 15.41 -3.22 7.60
C ILE A 327 14.86 -4.32 6.69
N SER A 328 13.86 -5.07 7.16
CA SER A 328 13.14 -6.09 6.39
C SER A 328 11.82 -5.58 5.78
N GLY A 329 11.15 -4.63 6.46
CA GLY A 329 9.92 -4.02 6.00
C GLY A 329 9.78 -2.59 6.48
N PHE A 330 8.98 -1.81 5.76
CA PHE A 330 8.77 -0.40 6.05
C PHE A 330 7.35 0.01 5.66
N CYS A 331 6.69 0.79 6.52
CA CYS A 331 5.50 1.55 6.15
C CYS A 331 5.51 2.92 6.84
N ALA A 332 4.75 3.86 6.28
CA ALA A 332 4.55 5.18 6.85
C ALA A 332 3.05 5.48 6.90
N GLY A 333 2.60 6.12 7.95
CA GLY A 333 1.20 6.47 8.16
C GLY A 333 0.99 7.27 9.43
N LEU A 334 -0.26 7.54 9.76
CA LEU A 334 -0.63 8.17 11.02
C LEU A 334 -0.73 7.09 12.10
N TYR A 335 -0.17 7.35 13.27
CA TYR A 335 -0.22 6.42 14.39
C TYR A 335 -0.22 7.14 15.72
N SER A 336 -0.92 6.60 16.71
CA SER A 336 -0.90 7.11 18.08
C SER A 336 0.17 6.38 18.90
N LEU A 337 1.12 7.13 19.44
CA LEU A 337 2.20 6.58 20.25
C LEU A 337 1.81 6.24 21.69
N GLY A 338 0.61 6.65 22.10
CA GLY A 338 0.06 6.40 23.44
C GLY A 338 -1.45 6.56 23.52
N PRO A 339 -2.11 6.00 24.54
CA PRO A 339 -3.58 5.94 24.63
C PRO A 339 -4.27 7.31 24.71
N THR A 340 -3.55 8.36 25.06
CA THR A 340 -4.05 9.75 25.17
C THR A 340 -3.43 10.68 24.12
N GLU A 341 -2.61 10.15 23.23
CA GLU A 341 -1.94 10.96 22.22
C GLU A 341 -2.75 11.00 20.92
N THR A 342 -2.69 12.14 20.23
CA THR A 342 -3.29 12.30 18.90
C THR A 342 -2.48 11.52 17.87
N LEU A 343 -3.15 11.13 16.78
CA LEU A 343 -2.48 10.56 15.60
C LEU A 343 -1.37 11.49 15.11
N ALA A 344 -0.19 10.95 14.90
CA ALA A 344 0.98 11.64 14.39
C ALA A 344 1.57 10.90 13.20
N PRO A 345 2.25 11.60 12.27
CA PRO A 345 3.01 10.96 11.21
C PRO A 345 4.10 10.07 11.81
N CYS A 346 4.08 8.78 11.48
CA CYS A 346 5.01 7.78 12.01
C CYS A 346 5.62 6.94 10.89
N PHE A 347 6.84 6.50 11.12
CA PHE A 347 7.58 5.56 10.28
C PHE A 347 7.80 4.27 11.05
N ILE A 348 7.34 3.18 10.46
CA ILE A 348 7.42 1.84 11.03
C ILE A 348 8.49 1.06 10.28
N TYR A 349 9.45 0.55 11.02
CA TYR A 349 10.55 -0.28 10.51
C TYR A 349 10.50 -1.65 11.15
N THR A 350 10.43 -2.69 10.36
CA THR A 350 10.70 -4.04 10.83
C THR A 350 12.14 -4.42 10.50
N THR A 351 12.84 -4.99 11.46
CA THR A 351 14.28 -5.30 11.32
C THR A 351 14.51 -6.81 11.20
N PHE A 352 15.69 -7.21 10.72
CA PHE A 352 16.09 -8.62 10.73
C PHE A 352 16.49 -9.12 12.12
N THR A 353 16.53 -8.25 13.13
CA THR A 353 16.83 -8.56 14.53
C THR A 353 15.59 -8.79 15.38
N ASN A 354 14.43 -9.07 14.75
CA ASN A 354 13.14 -9.31 15.42
C ASN A 354 12.61 -8.11 16.21
N LYS A 355 12.86 -6.92 15.73
CA LYS A 355 12.35 -5.68 16.32
C LYS A 355 11.50 -4.91 15.34
N VAL A 356 10.52 -4.22 15.89
CA VAL A 356 9.73 -3.20 15.19
C VAL A 356 10.02 -1.87 15.85
N ARG A 357 10.51 -0.92 15.06
CA ARG A 357 10.76 0.46 15.52
C ARG A 357 9.68 1.38 14.97
N VAL A 358 9.12 2.15 15.86
CA VAL A 358 8.14 3.20 15.57
C VAL A 358 8.79 4.55 15.89
N ASN A 359 8.89 5.42 14.87
CA ASN A 359 9.54 6.73 14.95
C ASN A 359 8.62 7.83 14.45
#